data_0ab4a34fb942b5ef9e3511cf9cab55a6
#
_entry.id   0ab4a34fb942b5ef9e3511cf9cab55a6
#
_cell.length_a   1.000
_cell.length_b   1.000
_cell.length_c   1.000
_cell.angle_alpha   90.00
_cell.angle_beta   90.00
_cell.angle_gamma   90.00
#
_symmetry.space_group_name_H-M   'P 1'
#
loop_
_entity.id
_entity.type
_entity.pdbx_description
1 polymer ?
#
loop_
_entity_poly.entity_id
_entity_poly.type
_entity_poly.pdbx_seq_one_letter_code
_entity_poly.pdbx_strand_id
1 'polypeptide(L)'
;MKRIPFGIRRLDSTVDGGAPAGSLVLLSGEAGSGAREFLYTSAAMNALASADPELFDLYYGGVMETAEMPPEVHYITFTAERARLRREIKHVLNDEIVDGMADSVQFHDLSPEYFRVSPVPREWYSARTASIGGLGAADDRASVPEALGDVLTQHADDSLVIIDSLTDLISTAGEELSWSDIPQLLKGMSRAAYEWGGLILVLLNHETLSPERHGQLIDASDGTFMFEWETGGSTRARTLIVRQFRGVLSQIEDEDIVRFETEIGDAGLDISDVRKIR
;
A
#
# COMPACT_ATOMS: atom_id res chain seq x y z
N MET A 1 11.64 0.82 20.03
CA MET A 1 11.53 1.60 18.78
C MET A 1 10.09 1.57 18.40
N LYS A 2 9.46 2.72 18.06
CA LYS A 2 8.04 2.78 17.66
C LYS A 2 7.81 1.88 16.43
N ARG A 3 6.75 1.09 16.46
CA ARG A 3 6.31 0.23 15.36
C ARG A 3 4.94 0.67 14.89
N ILE A 4 4.66 0.60 13.60
CA ILE A 4 3.34 0.88 13.02
C ILE A 4 2.80 -0.44 12.47
N PRO A 5 1.61 -0.88 12.94
CA PRO A 5 1.02 -2.14 12.50
C PRO A 5 0.69 -2.15 11.02
N PHE A 6 0.90 -3.31 10.37
CA PHE A 6 0.38 -3.55 9.03
C PHE A 6 -1.14 -3.74 9.01
N GLY A 7 -1.76 -3.92 10.17
CA GLY A 7 -3.19 -4.20 10.29
C GLY A 7 -3.55 -5.67 10.05
N ILE A 8 -2.56 -6.56 10.03
CA ILE A 8 -2.73 -8.01 9.94
C ILE A 8 -2.14 -8.63 11.19
N ARG A 9 -3.02 -8.97 12.15
CA ARG A 9 -2.61 -9.31 13.52
C ARG A 9 -1.50 -10.34 13.61
N ARG A 10 -1.59 -11.43 12.85
CA ARG A 10 -0.59 -12.51 12.91
C ARG A 10 0.75 -12.06 12.36
N LEU A 11 0.74 -11.29 11.25
CA LEU A 11 1.96 -10.70 10.70
C LEU A 11 2.59 -9.73 11.70
N ASP A 12 1.78 -8.81 12.25
CA ASP A 12 2.25 -7.83 13.22
C ASP A 12 2.83 -8.51 14.46
N SER A 13 2.20 -9.58 14.94
CA SER A 13 2.74 -10.38 16.06
C SER A 13 4.09 -11.03 15.73
N THR A 14 4.27 -11.49 14.49
CA THR A 14 5.52 -12.13 14.04
C THR A 14 6.67 -11.13 13.91
N VAL A 15 6.36 -9.88 13.56
CA VAL A 15 7.36 -8.81 13.35
C VAL A 15 7.42 -7.83 14.54
N ASP A 16 7.03 -8.28 15.73
CA ASP A 16 7.09 -7.51 16.99
C ASP A 16 6.32 -6.17 16.93
N GLY A 17 5.12 -6.19 16.36
CA GLY A 17 4.16 -5.08 16.34
C GLY A 17 4.07 -4.29 15.03
N GLY A 18 4.71 -4.75 13.96
CA GLY A 18 4.61 -4.11 12.64
C GLY A 18 5.92 -3.56 12.10
N ALA A 19 5.83 -2.62 11.18
CA ALA A 19 6.98 -1.95 10.59
C ALA A 19 7.66 -0.98 11.57
N PRO A 20 9.01 -0.85 11.57
CA PRO A 20 9.65 0.29 12.20
C PRO A 20 9.08 1.60 11.67
N ALA A 21 8.73 2.53 12.55
CA ALA A 21 8.28 3.86 12.15
C ALA A 21 9.33 4.53 11.24
N GLY A 22 8.87 5.22 10.21
CA GLY A 22 9.73 5.81 9.20
C GLY A 22 10.18 4.85 8.10
N SER A 23 9.45 3.75 7.88
CA SER A 23 9.77 2.77 6.82
C SER A 23 8.94 2.97 5.56
N LEU A 24 9.57 2.66 4.41
CA LEU A 24 8.90 2.43 3.14
C LEU A 24 8.94 0.94 2.81
N VAL A 25 7.76 0.32 2.69
CA VAL A 25 7.63 -1.12 2.39
C VAL A 25 7.01 -1.32 1.01
N LEU A 26 7.74 -2.04 0.15
CA LEU A 26 7.30 -2.42 -1.18
C LEU A 26 6.49 -3.73 -1.10
N LEU A 27 5.24 -3.70 -1.52
CA LEU A 27 4.37 -4.86 -1.67
C LEU A 27 4.41 -5.29 -3.14
N SER A 28 5.23 -6.28 -3.42
CA SER A 28 5.52 -6.75 -4.78
C SER A 28 4.75 -8.03 -5.07
N GLY A 29 3.71 -7.95 -5.89
CA GLY A 29 2.79 -9.07 -6.12
C GLY A 29 2.65 -9.46 -7.58
N GLU A 30 2.32 -10.74 -7.81
CA GLU A 30 1.71 -11.21 -9.05
C GLU A 30 0.24 -10.80 -9.08
N ALA A 31 -0.36 -10.75 -10.26
CA ALA A 31 -1.77 -10.41 -10.39
C ALA A 31 -2.66 -11.39 -9.59
N GLY A 32 -3.47 -10.84 -8.65
CA GLY A 32 -4.39 -11.61 -7.82
C GLY A 32 -3.74 -12.43 -6.69
N SER A 33 -2.46 -12.23 -6.40
CA SER A 33 -1.73 -12.96 -5.34
C SER A 33 -2.03 -12.47 -3.92
N GLY A 34 -2.80 -11.38 -3.74
CA GLY A 34 -3.22 -10.88 -2.43
C GLY A 34 -2.57 -9.56 -2.01
N ALA A 35 -1.64 -9.00 -2.80
CA ALA A 35 -0.94 -7.76 -2.43
C ALA A 35 -1.89 -6.55 -2.29
N ARG A 36 -2.92 -6.45 -3.13
CA ARG A 36 -3.91 -5.37 -3.06
C ARG A 36 -4.88 -5.57 -1.91
N GLU A 37 -5.28 -6.79 -1.65
CA GLU A 37 -6.12 -7.16 -0.52
C GLU A 37 -5.39 -6.92 0.82
N PHE A 38 -4.06 -7.05 0.84
CA PHE A 38 -3.24 -6.62 1.97
C PHE A 38 -3.39 -5.12 2.23
N LEU A 39 -3.32 -4.27 1.19
CA LEU A 39 -3.50 -2.82 1.34
C LEU A 39 -4.89 -2.47 1.87
N TYR A 40 -5.94 -3.13 1.37
CA TYR A 40 -7.30 -2.89 1.83
C TYR A 40 -7.47 -3.24 3.30
N THR A 41 -6.92 -4.38 3.71
CA THR A 41 -6.94 -4.83 5.11
C THR A 41 -6.13 -3.87 6.00
N SER A 42 -4.94 -3.46 5.55
CA SER A 42 -4.09 -2.52 6.25
C SER A 42 -4.78 -1.16 6.46
N ALA A 43 -5.37 -0.60 5.40
CA ALA A 43 -6.12 0.65 5.50
C ALA A 43 -7.27 0.54 6.49
N ALA A 44 -8.06 -0.53 6.38
CA ALA A 44 -9.25 -0.72 7.19
C ALA A 44 -8.92 -0.88 8.68
N MET A 45 -8.01 -1.78 9.03
CA MET A 45 -7.70 -2.07 10.43
C MET A 45 -7.02 -0.88 11.11
N ASN A 46 -6.09 -0.19 10.43
CA ASN A 46 -5.47 1.00 11.00
C ASN A 46 -6.48 2.15 11.17
N ALA A 47 -7.44 2.32 10.26
CA ALA A 47 -8.47 3.34 10.38
C ALA A 47 -9.50 3.01 11.49
N LEU A 48 -9.91 1.75 11.62
CA LEU A 48 -10.86 1.31 12.64
C LEU A 48 -10.34 1.53 14.07
N ALA A 49 -9.04 1.46 14.30
CA ALA A 49 -8.47 1.65 15.63
C ALA A 49 -8.90 2.97 16.29
N SER A 50 -9.11 4.03 15.50
CA SER A 50 -9.61 5.32 15.96
C SER A 50 -11.10 5.53 15.71
N ALA A 51 -11.63 4.99 14.61
CA ALA A 51 -13.01 5.21 14.15
C ALA A 51 -14.03 4.36 14.92
N ASP A 52 -13.72 3.10 15.14
CA ASP A 52 -14.57 2.12 15.81
C ASP A 52 -13.70 1.11 16.60
N PRO A 53 -13.29 1.47 17.83
CA PRO A 53 -12.43 0.61 18.64
C PRO A 53 -13.06 -0.74 19.01
N GLU A 54 -14.39 -0.85 19.07
CA GLU A 54 -15.07 -2.12 19.36
C GLU A 54 -14.96 -3.07 18.19
N LEU A 55 -15.16 -2.55 16.98
CA LEU A 55 -15.02 -3.31 15.75
C LEU A 55 -13.55 -3.68 15.49
N PHE A 56 -12.62 -2.76 15.79
CA PHE A 56 -11.18 -3.05 15.75
C PHE A 56 -10.80 -4.20 16.68
N ASP A 57 -11.26 -4.17 17.93
CA ASP A 57 -10.99 -5.25 18.91
C ASP A 57 -11.58 -6.58 18.47
N LEU A 58 -12.72 -6.56 17.78
CA LEU A 58 -13.36 -7.78 17.26
C LEU A 58 -12.51 -8.45 16.17
N TYR A 59 -11.99 -7.67 15.20
CA TYR A 59 -11.33 -8.21 14.02
C TYR A 59 -9.81 -8.29 14.15
N TYR A 60 -9.19 -7.29 14.77
CA TYR A 60 -7.74 -7.25 14.98
C TYR A 60 -7.34 -7.69 16.40
N GLY A 61 -8.08 -7.24 17.42
CA GLY A 61 -7.75 -7.47 18.83
C GLY A 61 -6.77 -6.46 19.40
N GLY A 62 -6.16 -6.80 20.54
CA GLY A 62 -5.26 -5.87 21.25
C GLY A 62 -3.99 -5.55 20.48
N VAL A 63 -3.59 -4.27 20.51
CA VAL A 63 -2.33 -3.77 19.96
C VAL A 63 -1.16 -4.21 20.85
N MET A 64 -0.02 -4.59 20.26
CA MET A 64 1.18 -4.93 21.00
C MET A 64 1.77 -3.70 21.70
N GLU A 65 2.44 -3.87 22.84
CA GLU A 65 3.06 -2.75 23.59
C GLU A 65 4.12 -1.98 22.78
N THR A 66 4.75 -2.63 21.82
CA THR A 66 5.75 -2.03 20.92
C THR A 66 5.12 -1.25 19.77
N ALA A 67 3.83 -1.44 19.51
CA ALA A 67 3.11 -0.89 18.38
C ALA A 67 2.30 0.35 18.76
N GLU A 68 2.26 1.31 17.84
CA GLU A 68 1.47 2.53 17.94
C GLU A 68 0.66 2.70 16.66
N MET A 69 -0.66 2.83 16.82
CA MET A 69 -1.55 3.03 15.66
C MET A 69 -1.31 4.40 15.04
N PRO A 70 -1.26 4.49 13.71
CA PRO A 70 -1.13 5.79 13.04
C PRO A 70 -2.39 6.63 13.28
N PRO A 71 -2.27 7.94 13.55
CA PRO A 71 -3.42 8.83 13.77
C PRO A 71 -4.26 9.03 12.50
N GLU A 72 -3.64 8.93 11.32
CA GLU A 72 -4.29 9.12 10.03
C GLU A 72 -3.89 8.02 9.04
N VAL A 73 -4.83 7.71 8.12
CA VAL A 73 -4.63 6.75 7.04
C VAL A 73 -4.95 7.43 5.71
N HIS A 74 -3.97 7.50 4.83
CA HIS A 74 -4.07 8.11 3.50
C HIS A 74 -3.93 7.04 2.42
N TYR A 75 -4.91 6.98 1.52
CA TYR A 75 -4.91 6.06 0.38
C TYR A 75 -4.80 6.86 -0.92
N ILE A 76 -3.67 6.75 -1.59
CA ILE A 76 -3.36 7.45 -2.84
C ILE A 76 -3.57 6.49 -4.01
N THR A 77 -4.35 6.91 -5.00
CA THR A 77 -4.62 6.13 -6.22
C THR A 77 -4.42 7.01 -7.46
N PHE A 78 -3.99 6.40 -8.56
CA PHE A 78 -3.77 7.09 -9.84
C PHE A 78 -4.85 6.80 -10.88
N THR A 79 -5.69 5.80 -10.66
CA THR A 79 -6.62 5.33 -11.72
C THR A 79 -8.02 5.04 -11.23
N ALA A 80 -8.25 5.09 -9.91
CA ALA A 80 -9.53 4.73 -9.32
C ALA A 80 -10.18 5.89 -8.57
N GLU A 81 -11.43 6.18 -8.89
CA GLU A 81 -12.27 7.08 -8.08
C GLU A 81 -12.61 6.45 -6.73
N ARG A 82 -12.81 7.28 -5.69
CA ARG A 82 -13.18 6.85 -4.32
C ARG A 82 -14.36 5.86 -4.31
N ALA A 83 -15.41 6.13 -5.10
CA ALA A 83 -16.60 5.29 -5.12
C ALA A 83 -16.33 3.90 -5.72
N ARG A 84 -15.47 3.81 -6.73
CA ARG A 84 -15.03 2.56 -7.32
C ARG A 84 -14.17 1.76 -6.34
N LEU A 85 -13.17 2.42 -5.74
CA LEU A 85 -12.26 1.80 -4.76
C LEU A 85 -13.04 1.24 -3.55
N ARG A 86 -14.00 2.02 -3.00
CA ARG A 86 -14.87 1.54 -1.93
C ARG A 86 -15.67 0.29 -2.32
N ARG A 87 -16.13 0.19 -3.56
CA ARG A 87 -16.81 -1.01 -4.06
C ARG A 87 -15.86 -2.20 -4.15
N GLU A 88 -14.62 -2.00 -4.60
CA GLU A 88 -13.60 -3.06 -4.66
C GLU A 88 -13.27 -3.56 -3.26
N ILE A 89 -13.11 -2.67 -2.29
CA ILE A 89 -12.87 -3.01 -0.89
C ILE A 89 -14.05 -3.85 -0.31
N LYS A 90 -15.31 -3.51 -0.63
CA LYS A 90 -16.50 -4.29 -0.21
C LYS A 90 -16.55 -5.73 -0.76
N HIS A 91 -15.77 -6.06 -1.78
CA HIS A 91 -15.64 -7.45 -2.25
C HIS A 91 -14.62 -8.25 -1.45
N VAL A 92 -13.85 -7.61 -0.59
CA VAL A 92 -12.76 -8.20 0.21
C VAL A 92 -13.08 -8.15 1.70
N LEU A 93 -13.73 -7.09 2.16
CA LEU A 93 -14.03 -6.84 3.57
C LEU A 93 -15.55 -6.81 3.82
N ASN A 94 -15.98 -7.23 4.99
CA ASN A 94 -17.36 -7.10 5.44
C ASN A 94 -17.87 -5.66 5.35
N ASP A 95 -19.16 -5.50 5.07
CA ASP A 95 -19.80 -4.19 4.98
C ASP A 95 -19.62 -3.35 6.25
N GLU A 96 -19.68 -3.94 7.45
CA GLU A 96 -19.50 -3.22 8.71
C GLU A 96 -18.07 -2.65 8.86
N ILE A 97 -17.04 -3.39 8.43
CA ILE A 97 -15.66 -2.89 8.40
C ILE A 97 -15.54 -1.70 7.44
N VAL A 98 -16.09 -1.86 6.23
CA VAL A 98 -16.02 -0.81 5.18
C VAL A 98 -16.81 0.42 5.59
N ASP A 99 -17.94 0.26 6.25
CA ASP A 99 -18.75 1.38 6.71
C ASP A 99 -18.10 2.07 7.94
N GLY A 100 -17.51 1.29 8.86
CA GLY A 100 -16.77 1.81 10.02
C GLY A 100 -15.52 2.63 9.65
N MET A 101 -14.76 2.21 8.61
CA MET A 101 -13.56 2.93 8.16
C MET A 101 -13.84 4.10 7.21
N ALA A 102 -15.06 4.23 6.67
CA ALA A 102 -15.34 5.02 5.46
C ALA A 102 -14.95 6.50 5.53
N ASP A 103 -15.08 7.11 6.72
CA ASP A 103 -14.77 8.52 6.93
C ASP A 103 -13.37 8.74 7.55
N SER A 104 -12.69 7.67 7.95
CA SER A 104 -11.37 7.70 8.60
C SER A 104 -10.22 7.41 7.66
N VAL A 105 -10.49 6.89 6.45
CA VAL A 105 -9.50 6.79 5.39
C VAL A 105 -9.62 7.99 4.46
N GLN A 106 -8.54 8.76 4.35
CA GLN A 106 -8.47 9.90 3.44
C GLN A 106 -8.01 9.42 2.05
N PHE A 107 -8.91 9.50 1.05
CA PHE A 107 -8.64 9.07 -0.32
C PHE A 107 -8.14 10.25 -1.17
N HIS A 108 -6.99 10.08 -1.79
CA HIS A 108 -6.38 11.03 -2.71
C HIS A 108 -6.42 10.44 -4.13
N ASP A 109 -7.27 11.02 -4.97
CA ASP A 109 -7.43 10.62 -6.37
C ASP A 109 -6.54 11.51 -7.26
N LEU A 110 -5.44 10.94 -7.76
CA LEU A 110 -4.50 11.58 -8.69
C LEU A 110 -4.78 11.18 -10.17
N SER A 111 -5.97 10.66 -10.46
CA SER A 111 -6.34 10.30 -11.84
C SER A 111 -6.40 11.51 -12.79
N PRO A 112 -6.78 12.73 -12.35
CA PRO A 112 -6.71 13.90 -13.21
C PRO A 112 -5.29 14.25 -13.68
N GLU A 113 -4.28 14.08 -12.83
CA GLU A 113 -2.87 14.29 -13.15
C GLU A 113 -2.34 13.13 -14.00
N TYR A 114 -2.70 11.90 -13.63
CA TYR A 114 -2.29 10.68 -14.32
C TYR A 114 -2.75 10.61 -15.77
N PHE A 115 -4.02 10.94 -16.05
CA PHE A 115 -4.57 10.89 -17.41
C PHE A 115 -4.33 12.17 -18.22
N ARG A 116 -3.70 13.19 -17.67
CA ARG A 116 -3.52 14.52 -18.29
C ARG A 116 -2.89 14.46 -19.68
N VAL A 117 -1.85 13.67 -19.84
CA VAL A 117 -1.10 13.50 -21.10
C VAL A 117 -1.48 12.22 -21.87
N SER A 118 -2.47 11.48 -21.38
CA SER A 118 -2.93 10.23 -21.98
C SER A 118 -3.94 10.46 -23.11
N PRO A 119 -4.18 9.46 -24.00
CA PRO A 119 -5.22 9.51 -25.01
C PRO A 119 -6.65 9.34 -24.44
N VAL A 120 -6.80 9.23 -23.11
CA VAL A 120 -8.10 9.03 -22.45
C VAL A 120 -8.91 10.32 -22.51
N PRO A 121 -10.18 10.29 -22.98
CA PRO A 121 -11.03 11.46 -23.01
C PRO A 121 -11.23 12.06 -21.61
N ARG A 122 -11.08 13.38 -21.50
CA ARG A 122 -11.14 14.10 -20.19
C ARG A 122 -12.44 13.85 -19.44
N GLU A 123 -13.55 13.69 -20.14
CA GLU A 123 -14.87 13.43 -19.57
C GLU A 123 -14.96 12.08 -18.81
N TRP A 124 -13.97 11.20 -18.98
CA TRP A 124 -13.97 9.89 -18.34
C TRP A 124 -13.30 9.90 -16.96
N TYR A 125 -12.45 10.91 -16.66
CA TYR A 125 -11.71 10.97 -15.40
C TYR A 125 -11.85 12.30 -14.64
N SER A 126 -12.51 13.30 -15.24
CA SER A 126 -12.77 14.56 -14.55
C SER A 126 -14.27 14.77 -14.38
N ALA A 127 -14.72 15.10 -13.16
CA ALA A 127 -16.09 15.48 -12.92
C ALA A 127 -16.51 16.61 -13.90
N ARG A 128 -17.71 16.53 -14.49
CA ARG A 128 -18.28 17.59 -15.33
C ARG A 128 -18.47 18.86 -14.48
N THR A 129 -17.44 19.66 -14.36
CA THR A 129 -17.59 21.04 -13.88
C THR A 129 -18.24 21.84 -15.00
N ALA A 130 -19.52 22.15 -14.83
CA ALA A 130 -20.31 23.00 -15.72
C ALA A 130 -19.87 24.48 -15.61
N SER A 131 -18.58 24.76 -15.79
CA SER A 131 -18.02 26.12 -15.75
C SER A 131 -17.09 26.34 -16.93
N ILE A 132 -17.53 27.23 -17.83
CA ILE A 132 -16.77 27.74 -18.98
C ILE A 132 -15.44 28.40 -18.56
N GLY A 133 -15.25 28.73 -17.27
CA GLY A 133 -14.00 29.26 -16.69
C GLY A 133 -12.87 28.23 -16.52
N GLY A 134 -13.15 26.93 -16.63
CA GLY A 134 -12.16 25.85 -16.46
C GLY A 134 -11.34 25.49 -17.71
N LEU A 135 -11.59 26.12 -18.85
CA LEU A 135 -10.87 25.83 -20.08
C LEU A 135 -9.41 26.35 -20.12
N GLY A 136 -9.03 27.25 -19.20
CA GLY A 136 -7.67 27.76 -19.07
C GLY A 136 -6.82 27.10 -17.98
N ALA A 137 -7.43 26.32 -17.06
CA ALA A 137 -6.73 25.70 -15.93
C ALA A 137 -6.16 24.30 -16.26
N ALA A 138 -6.25 23.84 -17.50
CA ALA A 138 -5.79 22.52 -17.91
C ALA A 138 -4.27 22.43 -18.10
N ASP A 139 -3.61 23.57 -18.40
CA ASP A 139 -2.17 23.64 -18.65
C ASP A 139 -1.35 23.85 -17.37
N ASP A 140 -1.99 24.14 -16.23
CA ASP A 140 -1.33 24.53 -14.97
C ASP A 140 -1.42 23.45 -13.88
N ARG A 141 -1.75 22.19 -14.24
CA ARG A 141 -1.76 21.08 -13.29
C ARG A 141 -0.36 20.52 -13.11
N ALA A 142 -0.05 20.18 -11.86
CA ALA A 142 1.18 19.50 -11.49
C ALA A 142 1.37 18.19 -12.28
N SER A 143 2.61 17.77 -12.48
CA SER A 143 2.92 16.42 -12.94
C SER A 143 2.54 15.39 -11.88
N VAL A 144 2.38 14.11 -12.27
CA VAL A 144 2.04 13.04 -11.30
C VAL A 144 3.05 12.97 -10.15
N PRO A 145 4.37 13.03 -10.39
CA PRO A 145 5.35 13.05 -9.29
C PRO A 145 5.25 14.27 -8.37
N GLU A 146 4.94 15.45 -8.92
CA GLU A 146 4.75 16.67 -8.13
C GLU A 146 3.49 16.55 -7.26
N ALA A 147 2.37 16.13 -7.82
CA ALA A 147 1.13 15.92 -7.08
C ALA A 147 1.28 14.86 -5.98
N LEU A 148 1.98 13.76 -6.26
CA LEU A 148 2.33 12.76 -5.25
C LEU A 148 3.21 13.35 -4.15
N GLY A 149 4.23 14.13 -4.53
CA GLY A 149 5.12 14.81 -3.59
C GLY A 149 4.39 15.79 -2.67
N ASP A 150 3.42 16.54 -3.21
CA ASP A 150 2.60 17.47 -2.44
C ASP A 150 1.72 16.73 -1.41
N VAL A 151 1.05 15.64 -1.81
CA VAL A 151 0.23 14.82 -0.90
C VAL A 151 1.10 14.23 0.21
N LEU A 152 2.25 13.65 -0.13
CA LEU A 152 3.16 13.07 0.86
C LEU A 152 3.69 14.11 1.84
N THR A 153 4.12 15.27 1.35
CA THR A 153 4.65 16.37 2.20
C THR A 153 3.61 16.90 3.17
N GLN A 154 2.34 16.90 2.77
CA GLN A 154 1.25 17.44 3.60
C GLN A 154 0.70 16.42 4.60
N HIS A 155 0.80 15.12 4.32
CA HIS A 155 0.00 14.12 5.04
C HIS A 155 0.79 12.90 5.57
N ALA A 156 2.07 12.74 5.24
CA ALA A 156 2.81 11.52 5.63
C ALA A 156 3.36 11.54 7.06
N ASP A 157 3.30 12.69 7.76
CA ASP A 157 3.81 12.81 9.13
C ASP A 157 3.04 11.91 10.10
N ASP A 158 3.74 11.01 10.80
CA ASP A 158 3.20 10.00 11.73
C ASP A 158 2.09 9.08 11.15
N SER A 159 1.81 9.14 9.86
CA SER A 159 0.64 8.54 9.20
C SER A 159 0.95 7.22 8.52
N LEU A 160 -0.09 6.41 8.26
CA LEU A 160 -0.04 5.33 7.28
C LEU A 160 -0.40 5.89 5.91
N VAL A 161 0.52 5.80 4.97
CA VAL A 161 0.28 6.19 3.57
C VAL A 161 0.34 4.95 2.68
N ILE A 162 -0.68 4.77 1.86
CA ILE A 162 -0.80 3.69 0.88
C ILE A 162 -0.75 4.28 -0.52
N ILE A 163 0.12 3.73 -1.38
CA ILE A 163 0.26 4.13 -2.79
C ILE A 163 -0.15 2.96 -3.69
N ASP A 164 -1.29 3.07 -4.34
CA ASP A 164 -1.87 2.09 -5.28
C ASP A 164 -1.97 2.69 -6.69
N SER A 165 -0.96 2.52 -7.60
CA SER A 165 0.22 1.69 -7.47
C SER A 165 1.46 2.35 -8.10
N LEU A 166 2.65 1.89 -7.69
CA LEU A 166 3.89 2.24 -8.37
C LEU A 166 3.89 1.78 -9.83
N THR A 167 3.17 0.69 -10.13
CA THR A 167 2.99 0.20 -11.51
C THR A 167 2.36 1.26 -12.40
N ASP A 168 1.34 1.97 -11.89
CA ASP A 168 0.69 3.06 -12.63
C ASP A 168 1.69 4.22 -12.81
N LEU A 169 2.41 4.61 -11.78
CA LEU A 169 3.44 5.64 -11.88
C LEU A 169 4.53 5.28 -12.91
N ILE A 170 4.99 4.02 -12.93
CA ILE A 170 5.95 3.53 -13.91
C ILE A 170 5.37 3.58 -15.33
N SER A 171 4.08 3.38 -15.52
CA SER A 171 3.44 3.42 -16.83
C SER A 171 3.42 4.82 -17.46
N THR A 172 3.52 5.88 -16.66
CA THR A 172 3.71 7.26 -17.13
C THR A 172 5.18 7.55 -17.51
N ALA A 173 6.10 6.63 -17.18
CA ALA A 173 7.51 6.79 -17.50
C ALA A 173 7.72 6.81 -19.02
N GLY A 174 8.47 7.82 -19.48
CA GLY A 174 8.72 8.06 -20.89
C GLY A 174 8.18 9.41 -21.38
N GLU A 175 7.16 9.96 -20.71
CA GLU A 175 6.63 11.30 -20.98
C GLU A 175 7.11 12.31 -19.93
N GLU A 176 6.99 11.97 -18.63
CA GLU A 176 7.36 12.85 -17.51
C GLU A 176 8.54 12.31 -16.68
N LEU A 177 8.77 10.99 -16.67
CA LEU A 177 9.81 10.32 -15.90
C LEU A 177 10.63 9.37 -16.76
N SER A 178 11.94 9.31 -16.53
CA SER A 178 12.79 8.22 -17.03
C SER A 178 12.79 7.04 -16.06
N TRP A 179 13.18 5.84 -16.52
CA TRP A 179 13.31 4.70 -15.61
C TRP A 179 14.24 4.99 -14.43
N SER A 180 15.33 5.72 -14.66
CA SER A 180 16.31 6.04 -13.60
C SER A 180 15.72 6.89 -12.47
N ASP A 181 14.66 7.63 -12.74
CA ASP A 181 14.02 8.50 -11.75
C ASP A 181 13.17 7.71 -10.76
N ILE A 182 12.62 6.56 -11.17
CA ILE A 182 11.76 5.73 -10.33
C ILE A 182 12.47 5.20 -9.07
N PRO A 183 13.65 4.53 -9.16
CA PRO A 183 14.39 4.13 -7.97
C PRO A 183 14.88 5.31 -7.13
N GLN A 184 15.17 6.45 -7.75
CA GLN A 184 15.57 7.66 -7.03
C GLN A 184 14.38 8.24 -6.24
N LEU A 185 13.18 8.26 -6.82
CA LEU A 185 11.96 8.68 -6.14
C LEU A 185 11.67 7.78 -4.93
N LEU A 186 11.77 6.44 -5.07
CA LEU A 186 11.62 5.52 -3.95
C LEU A 186 12.65 5.79 -2.84
N LYS A 187 13.92 5.97 -3.18
CA LYS A 187 14.97 6.30 -2.20
C LYS A 187 14.70 7.65 -1.52
N GLY A 188 14.18 8.62 -2.26
CA GLY A 188 13.75 9.92 -1.73
C GLY A 188 12.59 9.77 -0.74
N MET A 189 11.57 9.00 -1.10
CA MET A 189 10.43 8.70 -0.22
C MET A 189 10.85 7.92 1.03
N SER A 190 11.72 6.89 0.92
CA SER A 190 12.26 6.15 2.07
C SER A 190 13.02 7.08 3.03
N ARG A 191 13.83 8.00 2.49
CA ARG A 191 14.52 9.00 3.31
C ARG A 191 13.55 9.94 4.02
N ALA A 192 12.54 10.44 3.30
CA ALA A 192 11.55 11.35 3.86
C ALA A 192 10.66 10.65 4.90
N ALA A 193 10.27 9.39 4.64
CA ALA A 193 9.51 8.56 5.58
C ALA A 193 10.21 8.44 6.94
N TYR A 194 11.55 8.30 6.94
CA TYR A 194 12.33 8.26 8.17
C TYR A 194 12.19 9.55 9.00
N GLU A 195 12.13 10.71 8.35
CA GLU A 195 11.94 12.00 9.02
C GLU A 195 10.48 12.20 9.47
N TRP A 196 9.52 11.73 8.70
CA TRP A 196 8.08 11.80 9.01
C TRP A 196 7.64 10.81 10.09
N GLY A 197 8.37 9.73 10.32
CA GLY A 197 8.02 8.75 11.37
C GLY A 197 6.79 7.89 11.04
N GLY A 198 6.19 8.02 9.86
CA GLY A 198 5.04 7.26 9.37
C GLY A 198 5.41 5.90 8.77
N LEU A 199 4.47 5.26 8.12
CA LEU A 199 4.65 4.04 7.31
C LEU A 199 4.13 4.28 5.90
N ILE A 200 4.97 4.04 4.89
CA ILE A 200 4.55 4.11 3.48
C ILE A 200 4.50 2.68 2.91
N LEU A 201 3.32 2.26 2.46
CA LEU A 201 3.11 0.99 1.73
C LEU A 201 2.94 1.28 0.25
N VAL A 202 3.74 0.64 -0.60
CA VAL A 202 3.75 0.88 -2.05
C VAL A 202 3.45 -0.41 -2.79
N LEU A 203 2.35 -0.45 -3.54
CA LEU A 203 1.98 -1.61 -4.37
C LEU A 203 2.74 -1.63 -5.70
N LEU A 204 3.24 -2.79 -6.06
CA LEU A 204 3.89 -3.05 -7.34
C LEU A 204 3.43 -4.38 -7.93
N ASN A 205 3.01 -4.39 -9.18
CA ASN A 205 2.93 -5.63 -9.96
C ASN A 205 4.30 -5.87 -10.64
N HIS A 206 5.07 -6.83 -10.12
CA HIS A 206 6.42 -7.10 -10.63
C HIS A 206 6.45 -7.86 -11.95
N GLU A 207 5.35 -8.49 -12.37
CA GLU A 207 5.26 -9.18 -13.67
C GLU A 207 5.43 -8.22 -14.86
N THR A 208 5.23 -6.92 -14.62
CA THR A 208 5.41 -5.88 -15.66
C THR A 208 6.86 -5.44 -15.84
N LEU A 209 7.79 -5.97 -15.02
CA LEU A 209 9.17 -5.52 -14.97
C LEU A 209 10.16 -6.64 -15.32
N SER A 210 11.33 -6.24 -15.85
CA SER A 210 12.45 -7.15 -15.90
C SER A 210 12.99 -7.45 -14.49
N PRO A 211 13.62 -8.64 -14.27
CA PRO A 211 14.21 -8.97 -12.96
C PRO A 211 15.22 -7.93 -12.46
N GLU A 212 15.98 -7.32 -13.37
CA GLU A 212 16.93 -6.25 -13.04
C GLU A 212 16.23 -5.00 -12.49
N ARG A 213 15.19 -4.53 -13.19
CA ARG A 213 14.39 -3.37 -12.78
C ARG A 213 13.70 -3.63 -11.44
N HIS A 214 13.12 -4.81 -11.28
CA HIS A 214 12.52 -5.22 -10.02
C HIS A 214 13.55 -5.21 -8.88
N GLY A 215 14.76 -5.78 -9.11
CA GLY A 215 15.85 -5.74 -8.13
C GLY A 215 16.26 -4.33 -7.70
N GLN A 216 16.25 -3.35 -8.61
CA GLN A 216 16.53 -1.96 -8.29
C GLN A 216 15.47 -1.34 -7.36
N LEU A 217 14.19 -1.71 -7.50
CA LEU A 217 13.12 -1.22 -6.63
C LEU A 217 13.19 -1.87 -5.24
N ILE A 218 13.52 -3.17 -5.17
CA ILE A 218 13.77 -3.87 -3.91
C ILE A 218 14.90 -3.19 -3.14
N ASP A 219 16.03 -2.90 -3.79
CA ASP A 219 17.17 -2.19 -3.15
C ASP A 219 16.79 -0.77 -2.67
N ALA A 220 15.83 -0.14 -3.32
CA ALA A 220 15.40 1.22 -3.01
C ALA A 220 14.43 1.31 -1.83
N SER A 221 13.86 0.18 -1.34
CA SER A 221 12.91 0.10 -0.24
C SER A 221 13.58 -0.34 1.08
N ASP A 222 12.94 -0.05 2.22
CA ASP A 222 13.38 -0.51 3.55
C ASP A 222 12.91 -1.93 3.85
N GLY A 223 11.73 -2.29 3.33
CA GLY A 223 11.15 -3.62 3.39
C GLY A 223 10.55 -4.03 2.05
N THR A 224 10.55 -5.33 1.77
CA THR A 224 9.89 -5.90 0.58
C THR A 224 9.16 -7.17 0.95
N PHE A 225 7.84 -7.15 0.71
CA PHE A 225 6.98 -8.32 0.79
C PHE A 225 6.64 -8.80 -0.61
N MET A 226 6.92 -10.10 -0.88
CA MET A 226 6.59 -10.75 -2.14
C MET A 226 5.28 -11.51 -1.98
N PHE A 227 4.33 -11.26 -2.87
CA PHE A 227 3.07 -12.00 -2.96
C PHE A 227 3.08 -12.84 -4.22
N GLU A 228 3.02 -14.16 -4.06
CA GLU A 228 3.19 -15.12 -5.15
C GLU A 228 2.11 -16.19 -5.12
N TRP A 229 1.89 -16.80 -6.27
CA TRP A 229 1.11 -18.02 -6.37
C TRP A 229 2.02 -19.25 -6.23
N GLU A 230 1.72 -20.10 -5.25
CA GLU A 230 2.40 -21.38 -5.14
C GLU A 230 1.87 -22.37 -6.18
N THR A 231 2.76 -22.85 -7.04
CA THR A 231 2.46 -23.88 -8.03
C THR A 231 3.05 -25.20 -7.55
N GLY A 232 2.23 -26.10 -6.97
CA GLY A 232 2.76 -27.37 -6.48
C GLY A 232 1.76 -28.28 -5.76
N GLY A 233 0.47 -28.20 -6.09
CA GLY A 233 -0.56 -29.04 -5.50
C GLY A 233 -1.81 -29.08 -6.36
N SER A 234 -2.88 -29.71 -5.84
CA SER A 234 -4.19 -29.71 -6.49
C SER A 234 -4.93 -28.36 -6.39
N THR A 235 -4.44 -27.43 -5.56
CA THR A 235 -4.99 -26.09 -5.33
C THR A 235 -3.90 -25.05 -5.43
N ARG A 236 -4.23 -23.91 -6.04
CA ARG A 236 -3.37 -22.71 -6.01
C ARG A 236 -3.44 -22.11 -4.60
N ALA A 237 -2.31 -22.02 -3.92
CA ALA A 237 -2.18 -21.29 -2.66
C ALA A 237 -1.52 -19.94 -2.91
N ARG A 238 -1.92 -18.92 -2.16
CA ARG A 238 -1.27 -17.61 -2.12
C ARG A 238 -0.23 -17.62 -1.03
N THR A 239 0.92 -17.00 -1.27
CA THR A 239 1.99 -16.90 -0.30
C THR A 239 2.49 -15.47 -0.17
N LEU A 240 2.86 -15.09 1.05
CA LEU A 240 3.58 -13.87 1.39
C LEU A 240 4.97 -14.25 1.86
N ILE A 241 6.00 -13.66 1.26
CA ILE A 241 7.39 -13.88 1.61
C ILE A 241 7.99 -12.53 2.04
N VAL A 242 8.55 -12.46 3.23
CA VAL A 242 9.34 -11.31 3.65
C VAL A 242 10.74 -11.45 3.06
N ARG A 243 10.97 -10.80 1.92
CA ARG A 243 12.23 -10.91 1.18
C ARG A 243 13.34 -10.07 1.79
N GLN A 244 12.99 -8.89 2.29
CA GLN A 244 13.90 -7.94 2.90
C GLN A 244 13.10 -7.11 3.91
N PHE A 245 13.70 -6.85 5.08
CA PHE A 245 13.16 -5.86 6.01
C PHE A 245 14.25 -5.40 6.97
N ARG A 246 14.76 -4.19 6.74
CA ARG A 246 15.84 -3.62 7.53
C ARG A 246 15.44 -3.48 9.00
N GLY A 247 16.25 -4.03 9.89
CA GLY A 247 16.02 -4.00 11.34
C GLY A 247 14.94 -4.96 11.86
N VAL A 248 14.35 -5.81 11.00
CA VAL A 248 13.32 -6.80 11.38
C VAL A 248 13.75 -8.22 10.98
N LEU A 249 14.46 -8.36 9.85
CA LEU A 249 14.73 -9.66 9.23
C LEU A 249 15.49 -10.60 10.18
N SER A 250 16.42 -10.09 10.98
CA SER A 250 17.16 -10.89 11.98
C SER A 250 16.28 -11.53 13.05
N GLN A 251 15.15 -10.88 13.39
CA GLN A 251 14.18 -11.43 14.35
C GLN A 251 13.35 -12.54 13.71
N ILE A 252 13.02 -12.39 12.42
CA ILE A 252 12.23 -13.36 11.65
C ILE A 252 13.09 -14.57 11.27
N GLU A 253 14.36 -14.37 10.88
CA GLU A 253 15.29 -15.44 10.51
C GLU A 253 15.64 -16.37 11.68
N ASP A 254 15.71 -15.85 12.91
CA ASP A 254 15.93 -16.66 14.12
C ASP A 254 14.76 -17.63 14.38
N GLU A 255 13.57 -17.35 13.83
CA GLU A 255 12.39 -18.20 13.94
C GLU A 255 12.14 -19.10 12.71
N ASP A 256 13.03 -19.11 11.70
CA ASP A 256 12.84 -19.80 10.40
C ASP A 256 11.58 -19.33 9.63
N ILE A 257 11.10 -18.08 9.86
CA ILE A 257 9.83 -17.59 9.35
C ILE A 257 10.04 -16.52 8.27
N VAL A 258 10.21 -16.94 7.05
CA VAL A 258 10.30 -16.01 5.90
C VAL A 258 9.09 -16.11 4.98
N ARG A 259 8.28 -17.16 5.10
CA ARG A 259 7.17 -17.45 4.17
C ARG A 259 5.89 -17.83 4.92
N PHE A 260 4.79 -17.18 4.53
CA PHE A 260 3.45 -17.42 5.06
C PHE A 260 2.50 -17.83 3.94
N GLU A 261 1.58 -18.75 4.22
CA GLU A 261 0.41 -18.97 3.39
C GLU A 261 -0.62 -17.89 3.70
N THR A 262 -1.26 -17.30 2.68
CA THR A 262 -2.25 -16.23 2.87
C THR A 262 -3.64 -16.67 2.47
N GLU A 263 -4.63 -16.21 3.22
CA GLU A 263 -6.04 -16.42 2.94
C GLU A 263 -6.76 -15.07 2.88
N ILE A 264 -7.81 -14.99 2.07
CA ILE A 264 -8.68 -13.82 2.00
C ILE A 264 -10.04 -14.27 2.51
N GLY A 265 -10.42 -13.76 3.66
CA GLY A 265 -11.70 -14.00 4.32
C GLY A 265 -12.50 -12.71 4.44
N ASP A 266 -13.61 -12.78 5.21
CA ASP A 266 -14.53 -11.64 5.40
C ASP A 266 -13.90 -10.46 6.14
N ALA A 267 -12.82 -10.67 6.89
CA ALA A 267 -12.04 -9.64 7.56
C ALA A 267 -10.86 -9.14 6.73
N GLY A 268 -10.73 -9.57 5.48
CA GLY A 268 -9.65 -9.24 4.58
C GLY A 268 -8.58 -10.32 4.46
N LEU A 269 -7.35 -9.89 4.17
CA LEU A 269 -6.21 -10.79 4.09
C LEU A 269 -5.69 -11.14 5.49
N ASP A 270 -5.53 -12.43 5.74
CA ASP A 270 -4.85 -12.97 6.92
C ASP A 270 -3.73 -13.91 6.48
N ILE A 271 -2.78 -14.18 7.37
CA ILE A 271 -1.73 -15.17 7.18
C ILE A 271 -2.02 -16.41 8.02
N SER A 272 -1.89 -17.59 7.43
CA SER A 272 -2.01 -18.86 8.15
C SER A 272 -0.70 -19.19 8.87
N ASP A 273 -0.76 -20.19 9.77
CA ASP A 273 0.40 -20.64 10.53
C ASP A 273 1.55 -21.07 9.61
N VAL A 274 2.76 -20.71 10.04
CA VAL A 274 4.02 -20.96 9.37
C VAL A 274 4.20 -22.41 8.96
N ARG A 275 4.30 -22.67 7.66
CA ARG A 275 4.87 -23.93 7.19
C ARG A 275 6.39 -23.86 7.27
N LYS A 276 6.98 -24.54 8.25
CA LYS A 276 8.42 -24.83 8.21
C LYS A 276 8.73 -25.63 6.95
N ILE A 277 9.33 -24.99 5.95
CA ILE A 277 9.93 -25.70 4.83
C ILE A 277 11.25 -26.26 5.35
N ARG A 278 11.30 -27.58 5.48
CA ARG A 278 12.55 -28.31 5.74
C ARG A 278 13.33 -28.50 4.45
#